data_ebd75e9d9d4c3260e3808d8606631954
#
_entry.id   ebd75e9d9d4c3260e3808d8606631954
#
_cell.length_a   1.000
_cell.length_b   1.000
_cell.length_c   1.000
_cell.angle_alpha   90.00
_cell.angle_beta   90.00
_cell.angle_gamma   90.00
#
_symmetry.space_group_name_H-M   'P 1'
#
loop_
_entity.id
_entity.type
_entity.pdbx_description
1 polymer ?
#
loop_
_entity_poly.entity_id
_entity_poly.type
_entity_poly.pdbx_seq_one_letter_code
_entity_poly.pdbx_strand_id
1 'polypeptide(L)'
;MGQGLGVETAEVWMFDQTSSVGGHTTQVLGHPQVIETPLGKAVQFNGVDDALFVPVHPLAGAATWTWEVIFRPDADGAPAQRFFHLSVLDPATGKDTDDRLLFETRIVNGQWCLDSFAMAGGQSKTLLNCDKLHALGKWYRVTAVYDGTTLRNYVGDELQGEGSVRLVPQRPGHSSVGVRINLKDHFKGAIYEARFTRRALTPDEFLKMPTPH
;
A
#
# COMPACT_ATOMS: atom_id res chain seq x y z
N MET A 1 36.06 -12.34 -13.32
CA MET A 1 35.51 -11.07 -12.79
C MET A 1 34.08 -11.34 -12.42
N GLY A 2 33.82 -11.61 -11.13
CA GLY A 2 32.48 -11.88 -10.62
C GLY A 2 31.72 -10.57 -10.50
N GLN A 3 30.64 -10.44 -11.25
CA GLN A 3 29.63 -9.42 -10.97
C GLN A 3 28.93 -9.84 -9.68
N GLY A 4 29.20 -9.13 -8.58
CA GLY A 4 28.42 -9.25 -7.36
C GLY A 4 26.99 -8.88 -7.68
N LEU A 5 26.10 -9.85 -7.62
CA LEU A 5 24.66 -9.62 -7.54
C LEU A 5 24.44 -8.82 -6.25
N GLY A 6 24.22 -7.51 -6.40
CA GLY A 6 23.81 -6.66 -5.30
C GLY A 6 22.55 -7.29 -4.70
N VAL A 7 22.60 -7.62 -3.41
CA VAL A 7 21.42 -8.04 -2.66
C VAL A 7 20.45 -6.87 -2.71
N GLU A 8 19.42 -7.01 -3.52
CA GLU A 8 18.34 -6.03 -3.64
C GLU A 8 17.54 -6.08 -2.34
N THR A 9 17.84 -5.15 -1.45
CA THR A 9 17.16 -5.06 -0.15
C THR A 9 15.79 -4.45 -0.35
N ALA A 10 14.75 -5.25 -0.14
CA ALA A 10 13.39 -4.75 0.01
C ALA A 10 13.29 -3.94 1.31
N GLU A 11 12.59 -2.80 1.29
CA GLU A 11 12.21 -2.09 2.49
C GLU A 11 10.95 -2.73 3.08
N VAL A 12 10.99 -3.11 4.37
CA VAL A 12 9.89 -3.78 5.07
C VAL A 12 9.40 -2.89 6.21
N TRP A 13 8.10 -2.67 6.26
CA TRP A 13 7.41 -1.96 7.32
C TRP A 13 6.54 -2.93 8.10
N MET A 14 6.95 -3.27 9.33
CA MET A 14 6.11 -4.00 10.27
C MET A 14 5.21 -3.03 11.02
N PHE A 15 3.94 -3.37 11.15
CA PHE A 15 2.95 -2.58 11.88
C PHE A 15 2.69 -3.20 13.25
N ASP A 16 3.75 -3.38 14.03
CA ASP A 16 3.74 -3.94 15.39
C ASP A 16 3.76 -2.86 16.50
N GLN A 17 3.83 -1.60 16.09
CA GLN A 17 3.76 -0.40 16.93
C GLN A 17 3.23 0.78 16.12
N THR A 18 2.82 1.87 16.80
CA THR A 18 2.33 3.07 16.11
C THR A 18 3.35 4.20 16.04
N SER A 19 4.39 4.19 16.87
CA SER A 19 5.39 5.28 16.96
C SER A 19 6.47 5.24 15.87
N SER A 20 6.69 4.08 15.26
CA SER A 20 7.59 3.94 14.10
C SER A 20 7.20 2.75 13.24
N VAL A 21 7.50 2.83 11.94
CA VAL A 21 7.37 1.73 10.96
C VAL A 21 8.60 1.75 10.06
N GLY A 22 9.17 0.57 9.78
CA GLY A 22 10.35 0.46 8.91
C GLY A 22 11.56 1.29 9.38
N GLY A 23 11.68 1.59 10.68
CA GLY A 23 12.72 2.46 11.23
C GLY A 23 12.42 3.97 11.11
N HIS A 24 11.27 4.37 10.55
CA HIS A 24 10.85 5.75 10.40
C HIS A 24 9.90 6.15 11.53
N THR A 25 10.18 7.25 12.22
CA THR A 25 9.26 7.82 13.21
C THR A 25 7.96 8.26 12.53
N THR A 26 6.83 7.91 13.11
CA THR A 26 5.51 8.25 12.58
C THR A 26 4.92 9.47 13.28
N GLN A 27 4.06 10.20 12.58
CA GLN A 27 3.08 11.09 13.19
C GLN A 27 1.76 10.31 13.31
N VAL A 28 1.27 10.14 14.53
CA VAL A 28 0.02 9.41 14.82
C VAL A 28 -1.15 10.39 14.86
N LEU A 29 -2.22 10.07 14.14
CA LEU A 29 -3.49 10.77 14.16
C LEU A 29 -4.57 9.85 14.73
N GLY A 30 -5.51 10.41 15.47
CA GLY A 30 -6.50 9.61 16.19
C GLY A 30 -5.85 8.74 17.27
N HIS A 31 -6.34 7.51 17.40
CA HIS A 31 -5.88 6.54 18.40
C HIS A 31 -5.80 5.13 17.80
N PRO A 32 -5.03 4.91 16.70
CA PRO A 32 -4.86 3.58 16.13
C PRO A 32 -4.27 2.64 17.19
N GLN A 33 -4.75 1.40 17.21
CA GLN A 33 -4.43 0.44 18.26
C GLN A 33 -3.52 -0.66 17.72
N VAL A 34 -2.51 -1.05 18.50
CA VAL A 34 -1.79 -2.29 18.26
C VAL A 34 -2.64 -3.44 18.81
N ILE A 35 -2.96 -4.40 17.97
CA ILE A 35 -3.76 -5.57 18.32
C ILE A 35 -2.97 -6.86 18.10
N GLU A 36 -3.23 -7.86 18.93
CA GLU A 36 -2.75 -9.23 18.71
C GLU A 36 -3.65 -9.92 17.67
N THR A 37 -3.04 -10.59 16.73
CA THR A 37 -3.74 -11.33 15.67
C THR A 37 -3.12 -12.71 15.47
N PRO A 38 -3.77 -13.62 14.74
CA PRO A 38 -3.15 -14.91 14.41
C PRO A 38 -1.84 -14.79 13.61
N LEU A 39 -1.58 -13.65 12.96
CA LEU A 39 -0.34 -13.39 12.23
C LEU A 39 0.75 -12.77 13.11
N GLY A 40 0.41 -12.29 14.31
CA GLY A 40 1.22 -11.46 15.19
C GLY A 40 0.61 -10.08 15.40
N LYS A 41 1.39 -9.12 15.88
CA LYS A 41 0.91 -7.75 16.12
C LYS A 41 0.59 -7.03 14.81
N ALA A 42 -0.48 -6.24 14.81
CA ALA A 42 -0.89 -5.40 13.69
C ALA A 42 -1.46 -4.07 14.22
N VAL A 43 -1.46 -3.02 13.39
CA VAL A 43 -2.12 -1.76 13.72
C VAL A 43 -3.53 -1.77 13.15
N GLN A 44 -4.51 -1.52 14.02
CA GLN A 44 -5.92 -1.37 13.69
C GLN A 44 -6.30 0.10 13.59
N PHE A 45 -7.09 0.41 12.56
CA PHE A 45 -7.63 1.73 12.22
C PHE A 45 -9.15 1.70 12.32
N ASN A 46 -9.75 2.77 12.85
CA ASN A 46 -11.19 2.84 13.17
C ASN A 46 -12.09 3.26 11.99
N GLY A 47 -11.51 3.73 10.88
CA GLY A 47 -12.27 4.22 9.72
C GLY A 47 -12.86 5.62 9.88
N VAL A 48 -12.46 6.37 10.92
CA VAL A 48 -13.00 7.70 11.26
C VAL A 48 -11.91 8.77 11.27
N ASP A 49 -10.88 8.60 12.09
CA ASP A 49 -9.83 9.59 12.33
C ASP A 49 -8.43 9.00 12.57
N ASP A 50 -8.31 7.67 12.61
CA ASP A 50 -7.03 6.99 12.80
C ASP A 50 -6.18 7.05 11.53
N ALA A 51 -4.89 7.40 11.71
CA ALA A 51 -3.89 7.35 10.66
C ALA A 51 -2.46 7.34 11.22
N LEU A 52 -1.51 6.87 10.39
CA LEU A 52 -0.08 7.07 10.57
C LEU A 52 0.47 7.83 9.38
N PHE A 53 1.26 8.89 9.64
CA PHE A 53 2.05 9.56 8.62
C PHE A 53 3.51 9.17 8.77
N VAL A 54 4.14 8.80 7.66
CA VAL A 54 5.54 8.34 7.61
C VAL A 54 6.32 9.30 6.70
N PRO A 55 7.44 9.91 7.16
CA PRO A 55 8.12 10.99 6.43
C PRO A 55 9.00 10.48 5.27
N VAL A 56 8.55 9.46 4.54
CA VAL A 56 9.27 8.88 3.41
C VAL A 56 8.31 8.33 2.36
N HIS A 57 8.73 8.38 1.09
CA HIS A 57 8.13 7.66 -0.03
C HIS A 57 9.07 6.50 -0.39
N PRO A 58 8.80 5.26 0.03
CA PRO A 58 9.77 4.16 -0.04
C PRO A 58 10.13 3.71 -1.46
N LEU A 59 9.32 4.06 -2.45
CA LEU A 59 9.55 3.75 -3.87
C LEU A 59 10.07 4.95 -4.68
N ALA A 60 10.44 6.06 -4.03
CA ALA A 60 10.99 7.22 -4.73
C ALA A 60 12.25 6.84 -5.53
N GLY A 61 12.31 7.25 -6.81
CA GLY A 61 13.42 6.98 -7.72
C GLY A 61 13.40 5.59 -8.39
N ALA A 62 12.48 4.70 -8.05
CA ALA A 62 12.39 3.38 -8.68
C ALA A 62 11.75 3.47 -10.07
N ALA A 63 12.45 2.96 -11.10
CA ALA A 63 11.93 2.90 -12.48
C ALA A 63 10.94 1.73 -12.67
N THR A 64 11.15 0.66 -11.92
CA THR A 64 10.24 -0.49 -11.80
C THR A 64 10.09 -0.83 -10.33
N TRP A 65 8.94 -1.37 -9.91
CA TRP A 65 8.71 -1.58 -8.50
C TRP A 65 7.61 -2.61 -8.24
N THR A 66 7.64 -3.13 -7.01
CA THR A 66 6.57 -3.94 -6.44
C THR A 66 6.25 -3.40 -5.05
N TRP A 67 4.97 -3.21 -4.80
CA TRP A 67 4.43 -2.77 -3.52
C TRP A 67 3.44 -3.81 -3.00
N GLU A 68 3.67 -4.30 -1.79
CA GLU A 68 2.84 -5.34 -1.17
C GLU A 68 2.37 -4.92 0.20
N VAL A 69 1.15 -5.27 0.56
CA VAL A 69 0.58 -5.01 1.88
C VAL A 69 -0.21 -6.22 2.34
N ILE A 70 0.05 -6.69 3.56
CA ILE A 70 -0.78 -7.66 4.27
C ILE A 70 -1.72 -6.89 5.18
N PHE A 71 -3.02 -7.02 4.94
CA PHE A 71 -4.04 -6.24 5.62
C PHE A 71 -5.35 -7.03 5.79
N ARG A 72 -6.24 -6.53 6.64
CA ARG A 72 -7.58 -7.06 6.88
C ARG A 72 -8.58 -5.90 6.79
N PRO A 73 -9.40 -5.81 5.74
CA PRO A 73 -10.52 -4.86 5.70
C PRO A 73 -11.65 -5.37 6.57
N ASP A 74 -12.12 -4.53 7.49
CA ASP A 74 -13.19 -4.88 8.44
C ASP A 74 -14.57 -4.41 7.93
N ALA A 75 -15.64 -4.98 8.50
CA ALA A 75 -17.01 -4.59 8.20
C ALA A 75 -17.33 -3.17 8.70
N ASP A 76 -18.41 -2.60 8.18
CA ASP A 76 -18.95 -1.28 8.58
C ASP A 76 -18.01 -0.09 8.29
N GLY A 77 -17.04 -0.27 7.40
CA GLY A 77 -16.26 0.83 6.83
C GLY A 77 -17.02 1.58 5.73
N ALA A 78 -16.52 2.75 5.34
CA ALA A 78 -17.07 3.54 4.25
C ALA A 78 -17.03 2.77 2.91
N PRO A 79 -17.92 3.10 1.93
CA PRO A 79 -17.96 2.42 0.64
C PRO A 79 -16.65 2.50 -0.17
N ALA A 80 -15.86 3.56 0.04
CA ALA A 80 -14.54 3.76 -0.54
C ALA A 80 -13.55 4.13 0.56
N GLN A 81 -12.44 3.42 0.65
CA GLN A 81 -11.45 3.64 1.72
C GLN A 81 -10.05 3.59 1.15
N ARG A 82 -9.19 4.53 1.53
CA ARG A 82 -7.77 4.57 1.18
C ARG A 82 -6.96 4.05 2.35
N PHE A 83 -6.41 2.85 2.22
CA PHE A 83 -5.66 2.27 3.34
C PHE A 83 -4.16 2.54 3.28
N PHE A 84 -3.62 2.91 2.10
CA PHE A 84 -2.21 3.24 1.97
C PHE A 84 -1.96 4.20 0.81
N HIS A 85 -1.26 5.30 1.07
CA HIS A 85 -0.97 6.36 0.09
C HIS A 85 0.51 6.73 0.14
N LEU A 86 1.20 6.62 -0.99
CA LEU A 86 2.55 7.13 -1.18
C LEU A 86 2.45 8.40 -2.03
N SER A 87 2.81 9.56 -1.45
CA SER A 87 2.65 10.87 -2.05
C SER A 87 4.00 11.53 -2.33
N VAL A 88 4.07 12.25 -3.44
CA VAL A 88 5.25 13.04 -3.82
C VAL A 88 5.09 14.46 -3.31
N LEU A 89 6.12 14.98 -2.65
CA LEU A 89 6.18 16.37 -2.21
C LEU A 89 6.87 17.25 -3.26
N ASP A 90 6.34 18.44 -3.47
CA ASP A 90 7.04 19.50 -4.19
C ASP A 90 8.17 20.03 -3.32
N PRO A 91 9.44 19.91 -3.73
CA PRO A 91 10.57 20.35 -2.90
C PRO A 91 10.62 21.86 -2.68
N ALA A 92 9.99 22.64 -3.55
CA ALA A 92 9.97 24.10 -3.41
C ALA A 92 8.93 24.60 -2.40
N THR A 93 7.80 23.89 -2.28
CA THR A 93 6.66 24.32 -1.45
C THR A 93 6.39 23.40 -0.27
N GLY A 94 6.94 22.18 -0.26
CA GLY A 94 6.63 21.14 0.73
C GLY A 94 5.20 20.62 0.67
N LYS A 95 4.45 20.94 -0.39
CA LYS A 95 3.07 20.49 -0.58
C LYS A 95 3.01 19.20 -1.37
N ASP A 96 1.95 18.44 -1.15
CA ASP A 96 1.63 17.27 -1.96
C ASP A 96 1.38 17.67 -3.42
N THR A 97 1.93 16.86 -4.32
CA THR A 97 1.69 16.97 -5.76
C THR A 97 0.58 16.00 -6.19
N ASP A 98 0.27 15.97 -7.49
CA ASP A 98 -0.65 14.98 -8.06
C ASP A 98 0.00 13.59 -8.22
N ASP A 99 1.34 13.52 -8.24
CA ASP A 99 2.07 12.26 -8.37
C ASP A 99 1.93 11.44 -7.10
N ARG A 100 1.47 10.19 -7.23
CA ARG A 100 1.16 9.32 -6.09
C ARG A 100 0.92 7.87 -6.48
N LEU A 101 1.02 6.99 -5.51
CA LEU A 101 0.56 5.60 -5.58
C LEU A 101 -0.47 5.38 -4.45
N LEU A 102 -1.56 4.67 -4.76
CA LEU A 102 -2.65 4.41 -3.83
C LEU A 102 -3.09 2.96 -3.85
N PHE A 103 -3.34 2.42 -2.65
CA PHE A 103 -4.19 1.27 -2.46
C PHE A 103 -5.50 1.66 -1.78
N GLU A 104 -6.60 1.23 -2.35
CA GLU A 104 -7.94 1.52 -1.92
C GLU A 104 -8.80 0.25 -1.90
N THR A 105 -9.82 0.24 -1.06
CA THR A 105 -10.90 -0.75 -1.11
C THR A 105 -12.21 -0.10 -1.56
N ARG A 106 -12.98 -0.82 -2.37
CA ARG A 106 -14.38 -0.50 -2.68
C ARG A 106 -15.26 -1.58 -2.07
N ILE A 107 -16.31 -1.16 -1.37
CA ILE A 107 -17.28 -2.08 -0.77
C ILE A 107 -18.48 -2.23 -1.70
N VAL A 108 -18.76 -3.46 -2.08
CA VAL A 108 -19.87 -3.83 -2.96
C VAL A 108 -20.58 -5.04 -2.34
N ASN A 109 -21.88 -4.89 -2.03
CA ASN A 109 -22.70 -5.97 -1.47
C ASN A 109 -22.09 -6.69 -0.26
N GLY A 110 -21.47 -5.94 0.67
CA GLY A 110 -20.85 -6.51 1.87
C GLY A 110 -19.54 -7.26 1.65
N GLN A 111 -18.95 -7.12 0.46
CA GLN A 111 -17.64 -7.63 0.07
C GLN A 111 -16.77 -6.46 -0.40
N TRP A 112 -15.47 -6.71 -0.62
CA TRP A 112 -14.57 -5.67 -1.11
C TRP A 112 -13.89 -6.10 -2.41
N CYS A 113 -13.53 -5.11 -3.22
CA CYS A 113 -12.62 -5.25 -4.36
C CYS A 113 -11.45 -4.28 -4.23
N LEU A 114 -10.32 -4.66 -4.86
CA LEU A 114 -9.10 -3.84 -4.85
C LEU A 114 -9.20 -2.74 -5.90
N ASP A 115 -8.86 -1.52 -5.48
CA ASP A 115 -8.63 -0.36 -6.33
C ASP A 115 -7.18 0.10 -6.16
N SER A 116 -6.43 0.15 -7.24
CA SER A 116 -5.05 0.62 -7.25
C SER A 116 -4.91 1.77 -8.22
N PHE A 117 -4.24 2.83 -7.78
CA PHE A 117 -4.00 4.01 -8.59
C PHE A 117 -2.52 4.37 -8.59
N ALA A 118 -1.99 4.71 -9.77
CA ALA A 118 -0.65 5.23 -9.93
C ALA A 118 -0.66 6.45 -10.85
N MET A 119 0.05 7.50 -10.45
CA MET A 119 0.22 8.72 -11.24
C MET A 119 1.64 9.25 -11.10
N ALA A 120 2.30 9.54 -12.20
CA ALA A 120 3.58 10.21 -12.25
C ALA A 120 3.80 10.89 -13.61
N GLY A 121 4.32 12.11 -13.59
CA GLY A 121 4.65 12.85 -14.82
C GLY A 121 3.44 13.12 -15.71
N GLY A 122 2.27 13.35 -15.13
CA GLY A 122 1.03 13.62 -15.87
C GLY A 122 0.37 12.39 -16.51
N GLN A 123 0.91 11.19 -16.30
CA GLN A 123 0.32 9.92 -16.74
C GLN A 123 -0.26 9.18 -15.54
N SER A 124 -1.41 8.55 -15.71
CA SER A 124 -2.05 7.81 -14.63
C SER A 124 -2.72 6.53 -15.10
N LYS A 125 -2.89 5.59 -14.16
CA LYS A 125 -3.63 4.36 -14.35
C LYS A 125 -4.40 4.00 -13.09
N THR A 126 -5.68 3.72 -13.26
CA THR A 126 -6.55 3.10 -12.25
C THR A 126 -6.78 1.64 -12.64
N LEU A 127 -6.62 0.74 -11.67
CA LEU A 127 -6.99 -0.66 -11.82
C LEU A 127 -8.08 -0.97 -10.79
N LEU A 128 -9.30 -1.09 -11.25
CA LEU A 128 -10.49 -1.39 -10.45
C LEU A 128 -11.33 -2.44 -11.18
N ASN A 129 -11.48 -3.62 -10.56
CA ASN A 129 -12.31 -4.69 -11.07
C ASN A 129 -13.14 -5.30 -9.95
N CYS A 130 -14.39 -4.85 -9.81
CA CYS A 130 -15.31 -5.35 -8.80
C CYS A 130 -16.16 -6.56 -9.25
N ASP A 131 -15.81 -7.19 -10.36
CA ASP A 131 -16.26 -8.56 -10.66
C ASP A 131 -15.51 -9.59 -9.79
N LYS A 132 -14.37 -9.18 -9.21
CA LYS A 132 -13.55 -9.96 -8.29
C LYS A 132 -13.75 -9.43 -6.87
N LEU A 133 -14.68 -10.03 -6.13
CA LEU A 133 -15.06 -9.64 -4.78
C LEU A 133 -14.46 -10.58 -3.74
N HIS A 134 -14.09 -10.01 -2.60
CA HIS A 134 -13.46 -10.71 -1.49
C HIS A 134 -14.22 -10.46 -0.19
N ALA A 135 -14.21 -11.44 0.73
CA ALA A 135 -14.90 -11.34 2.02
C ALA A 135 -14.20 -10.34 2.95
N LEU A 136 -14.97 -9.53 3.68
CA LEU A 136 -14.48 -8.68 4.76
C LEU A 136 -14.05 -9.52 6.00
N GLY A 137 -13.22 -8.95 6.87
CA GLY A 137 -12.79 -9.57 8.11
C GLY A 137 -11.74 -10.67 7.96
N LYS A 138 -11.14 -10.83 6.77
CA LYS A 138 -10.07 -11.80 6.50
C LYS A 138 -8.78 -11.09 6.12
N TRP A 139 -7.64 -11.75 6.40
CA TRP A 139 -6.32 -11.28 6.01
C TRP A 139 -6.02 -11.59 4.55
N TYR A 140 -5.49 -10.60 3.85
CA TYR A 140 -5.08 -10.70 2.45
C TYR A 140 -3.71 -10.05 2.25
N ARG A 141 -2.93 -10.58 1.32
CA ARG A 141 -1.87 -9.81 0.68
C ARG A 141 -2.43 -9.19 -0.59
N VAL A 142 -2.23 -7.89 -0.75
CA VAL A 142 -2.41 -7.17 -2.02
C VAL A 142 -1.04 -6.79 -2.56
N THR A 143 -0.90 -6.79 -3.88
CA THR A 143 0.35 -6.48 -4.56
C THR A 143 0.07 -5.59 -5.77
N ALA A 144 0.84 -4.52 -5.93
CA ALA A 144 0.92 -3.76 -7.18
C ALA A 144 2.32 -3.89 -7.76
N VAL A 145 2.41 -4.19 -9.04
CA VAL A 145 3.66 -4.35 -9.78
C VAL A 145 3.67 -3.41 -10.98
N TYR A 146 4.75 -2.63 -11.11
CA TYR A 146 5.00 -1.83 -12.29
C TYR A 146 6.33 -2.26 -12.94
N ASP A 147 6.26 -2.72 -14.18
CA ASP A 147 7.42 -3.25 -14.93
C ASP A 147 8.10 -2.24 -15.86
N GLY A 148 7.68 -0.96 -15.80
CA GLY A 148 8.15 0.12 -16.68
C GLY A 148 7.18 0.44 -17.83
N THR A 149 6.20 -0.43 -18.09
CA THR A 149 5.21 -0.26 -19.17
C THR A 149 3.79 -0.65 -18.77
N THR A 150 3.66 -1.55 -17.81
CA THR A 150 2.37 -2.12 -17.40
C THR A 150 2.27 -2.12 -15.88
N LEU A 151 1.14 -1.61 -15.38
CA LEU A 151 0.74 -1.74 -13.99
C LEU A 151 -0.17 -2.97 -13.84
N ARG A 152 0.08 -3.79 -12.81
CA ARG A 152 -0.73 -4.96 -12.44
C ARG A 152 -1.05 -4.92 -10.95
N ASN A 153 -2.23 -5.38 -10.57
CA ASN A 153 -2.57 -5.59 -9.16
C ASN A 153 -3.13 -6.99 -8.89
N TYR A 154 -2.88 -7.47 -7.68
CA TYR A 154 -3.17 -8.83 -7.25
C TYR A 154 -3.81 -8.84 -5.86
N VAL A 155 -4.67 -9.82 -5.60
CA VAL A 155 -5.08 -10.25 -4.26
C VAL A 155 -4.64 -11.71 -4.11
N GLY A 156 -3.79 -11.98 -3.13
CA GLY A 156 -3.05 -13.23 -3.12
C GLY A 156 -2.20 -13.35 -4.40
N ASP A 157 -2.26 -14.50 -5.05
CA ASP A 157 -1.56 -14.73 -6.32
C ASP A 157 -2.47 -14.48 -7.55
N GLU A 158 -3.72 -14.06 -7.32
CA GLU A 158 -4.70 -13.84 -8.38
C GLU A 158 -4.62 -12.41 -8.93
N LEU A 159 -4.37 -12.30 -10.25
CA LEU A 159 -4.42 -11.02 -10.97
C LEU A 159 -5.83 -10.43 -10.91
N GLN A 160 -5.96 -9.20 -10.42
CA GLN A 160 -7.23 -8.47 -10.37
C GLN A 160 -7.41 -7.58 -11.61
N GLY A 161 -6.34 -6.98 -12.07
CA GLY A 161 -6.34 -6.12 -13.26
C GLY A 161 -4.94 -5.76 -13.73
N GLU A 162 -4.85 -5.35 -14.99
CA GLU A 162 -3.61 -4.82 -15.58
C GLU A 162 -3.92 -3.75 -16.60
N GLY A 163 -2.95 -2.91 -16.88
CA GLY A 163 -3.07 -1.91 -17.93
C GLY A 163 -1.77 -1.19 -18.21
N SER A 164 -1.59 -0.84 -19.48
CA SER A 164 -0.41 -0.10 -19.92
C SER A 164 -0.45 1.34 -19.46
N VAL A 165 0.69 1.83 -19.01
CA VAL A 165 0.93 3.23 -18.63
C VAL A 165 2.44 3.47 -18.62
N ARG A 166 2.88 4.68 -18.96
CA ARG A 166 4.29 5.08 -18.85
C ARG A 166 4.43 6.09 -17.73
N LEU A 167 4.94 5.62 -16.61
CA LEU A 167 5.19 6.45 -15.42
C LEU A 167 6.68 6.79 -15.35
N VAL A 168 7.00 8.05 -15.10
CA VAL A 168 8.34 8.43 -14.68
C VAL A 168 8.56 7.96 -13.23
N PRO A 169 9.82 7.77 -12.76
CA PRO A 169 10.07 7.45 -11.37
C PRO A 169 9.44 8.48 -10.43
N GLN A 170 8.83 8.00 -9.33
CA GLN A 170 8.30 8.86 -8.28
C GLN A 170 9.41 9.68 -7.65
N ARG A 171 9.14 10.94 -7.34
CA ARG A 171 10.08 11.80 -6.60
C ARG A 171 9.94 11.56 -5.08
N PRO A 172 10.89 12.05 -4.26
CA PRO A 172 10.78 11.96 -2.80
C PRO A 172 9.48 12.56 -2.26
N GLY A 173 9.00 12.02 -1.14
CA GLY A 173 7.77 12.46 -0.53
C GLY A 173 7.54 11.82 0.83
N HIS A 174 6.28 11.58 1.15
CA HIS A 174 5.84 10.98 2.39
C HIS A 174 4.70 9.98 2.15
N SER A 175 4.26 9.32 3.20
CA SER A 175 3.20 8.31 3.11
C SER A 175 2.14 8.53 4.18
N SER A 176 0.90 8.14 3.89
CA SER A 176 -0.14 7.97 4.91
C SER A 176 -0.67 6.54 4.90
N VAL A 177 -0.96 6.03 6.08
CA VAL A 177 -1.49 4.70 6.32
C VAL A 177 -2.78 4.83 7.10
N GLY A 178 -3.84 4.14 6.67
CA GLY A 178 -5.16 4.23 7.28
C GLY A 178 -6.03 5.37 6.73
N VAL A 179 -5.51 6.21 5.84
CA VAL A 179 -6.24 7.33 5.23
C VAL A 179 -5.52 7.83 3.97
N ARG A 180 -6.24 8.52 3.10
CA ARG A 180 -5.62 9.33 2.05
C ARG A 180 -4.83 10.49 2.66
N ILE A 181 -3.74 10.93 1.99
CA ILE A 181 -2.85 11.97 2.49
C ILE A 181 -3.57 13.29 2.87
N ASN A 182 -4.72 13.57 2.25
CA ASN A 182 -5.55 14.75 2.52
C ASN A 182 -6.65 14.49 3.57
N LEU A 183 -6.53 13.44 4.38
CA LEU A 183 -7.44 13.05 5.47
C LEU A 183 -8.87 12.68 5.02
N LYS A 184 -9.02 12.20 3.77
CA LYS A 184 -10.29 11.70 3.24
C LYS A 184 -10.29 10.19 3.15
N ASP A 185 -11.48 9.61 3.29
CA ASP A 185 -11.74 8.19 3.07
C ASP A 185 -10.90 7.28 3.98
N HIS A 186 -11.06 7.47 5.28
CA HIS A 186 -10.41 6.67 6.32
C HIS A 186 -10.72 5.18 6.18
N PHE A 187 -9.72 4.36 6.47
CA PHE A 187 -9.77 2.92 6.40
C PHE A 187 -10.18 2.30 7.74
N LYS A 188 -11.13 1.37 7.70
CA LYS A 188 -11.52 0.52 8.82
C LYS A 188 -10.98 -0.89 8.61
N GLY A 189 -10.03 -1.28 9.44
CA GLY A 189 -9.37 -2.57 9.35
C GLY A 189 -8.02 -2.58 10.03
N ALA A 190 -7.20 -3.57 9.72
CA ALA A 190 -5.87 -3.72 10.29
C ALA A 190 -4.81 -3.91 9.20
N ILE A 191 -3.60 -3.42 9.46
CA ILE A 191 -2.43 -3.60 8.59
C ILE A 191 -1.34 -4.28 9.41
N TYR A 192 -0.76 -5.34 8.83
CA TYR A 192 0.26 -6.17 9.46
C TYR A 192 1.67 -5.84 8.95
N GLU A 193 1.85 -5.81 7.62
CA GLU A 193 3.16 -5.66 6.99
C GLU A 193 3.01 -4.98 5.62
N ALA A 194 3.98 -4.15 5.24
CA ALA A 194 4.18 -3.70 3.87
C ALA A 194 5.61 -3.99 3.42
N ARG A 195 5.77 -4.33 2.14
CA ARG A 195 7.09 -4.53 1.52
C ARG A 195 7.18 -3.72 0.22
N PHE A 196 8.30 -3.04 0.06
CA PHE A 196 8.61 -2.20 -1.10
C PHE A 196 9.86 -2.72 -1.77
N THR A 197 9.74 -3.18 -3.01
CA THR A 197 10.87 -3.73 -3.79
C THR A 197 11.08 -2.89 -5.04
N ARG A 198 12.31 -2.48 -5.31
CA ARG A 198 12.65 -1.58 -6.42
C ARG A 198 12.85 -2.32 -7.76
N ARG A 199 12.10 -3.38 -7.96
CA ARG A 199 11.98 -4.12 -9.23
C ARG A 199 10.60 -4.75 -9.35
N ALA A 200 10.20 -5.11 -10.57
CA ALA A 200 9.01 -5.88 -10.82
C ALA A 200 9.22 -7.34 -10.41
N LEU A 201 8.47 -7.81 -9.41
CA LEU A 201 8.46 -9.19 -8.97
C LEU A 201 7.45 -10.02 -9.78
N THR A 202 7.71 -11.32 -9.87
CA THR A 202 6.73 -12.31 -10.33
C THR A 202 5.95 -12.88 -9.15
N PRO A 203 4.75 -13.48 -9.36
CA PRO A 203 3.92 -13.97 -8.24
C PRO A 203 4.59 -14.97 -7.29
N ASP A 204 5.53 -15.77 -7.78
CA ASP A 204 6.32 -16.72 -6.98
C ASP A 204 7.31 -16.03 -6.02
N GLU A 205 7.67 -14.76 -6.30
CA GLU A 205 8.54 -13.94 -5.46
C GLU A 205 7.77 -13.08 -4.44
N PHE A 206 6.43 -13.05 -4.52
CA PHE A 206 5.62 -12.23 -3.64
C PHE A 206 5.76 -12.65 -2.17
N LEU A 207 5.58 -11.67 -1.30
CA LEU A 207 5.55 -11.84 0.15
C LEU A 207 4.60 -12.99 0.53
N LYS A 208 5.08 -13.95 1.30
CA LYS A 208 4.24 -15.06 1.76
C LYS A 208 3.41 -14.64 2.95
N MET A 209 2.14 -15.09 2.97
CA MET A 209 1.31 -14.90 4.15
C MET A 209 1.96 -15.63 5.33
N PRO A 210 2.10 -14.97 6.50
CA PRO A 210 2.57 -15.64 7.70
C PRO A 210 1.67 -16.82 8.07
N THR A 211 2.27 -17.89 8.59
CA THR A 211 1.50 -19.01 9.13
C THR A 211 0.83 -18.56 10.43
N PRO A 212 -0.50 -18.72 10.58
CA PRO A 212 -1.16 -18.43 11.84
C PRO A 212 -0.59 -19.24 13.00
N HIS A 213 -0.42 -18.60 14.16
CA HIS A 213 0.04 -19.21 15.41
C HIS A 213 -1.15 -19.65 16.28
#